data_80f25a6ca34e15e68cfa62b4589159cd
#
_entry.id   80f25a6ca34e15e68cfa62b4589159cd
#
_cell.length_a   1.000
_cell.length_b   1.000
_cell.length_c   1.000
_cell.angle_alpha   90.00
_cell.angle_beta   90.00
_cell.angle_gamma   90.00
#
_symmetry.space_group_name_H-M   'P 1'
#
loop_
_entity.id
_entity.type
_entity.pdbx_description
1 polymer ?
#
loop_
_entity_poly.entity_id
_entity_poly.type
_entity_poly.pdbx_seq_one_letter_code
_entity_poly.pdbx_strand_id
1 'polypeptide(L)'
;MIFGAYVVFWWPVPAWGFQLYAASYIAIILFSIISLMLENRTSQHTLLWMYVLIFFPIIGYMFYLFSGQLYVKGHLFKSKRMYNREKLRRISELESKPDESRLTDNQRAFFHYTEKATGMHVNTNSDMEILKNGEETFPRIFEELKKAKTFIHIEYYMFKSDFLGHRMMEILIEKVKEGVEVRFIYDAAGSIRFSRKDIKRLKQAGIKVAPFLPLKYGFFNQKFNFRNHRKIVIIDGETGFVGGLNVGKEYVGRDENIGFWRDTHTMLKGEAVQTLHSIFMLDWEYVSDEVLIDDPKYHTPHPVTGEDVIQVVPTGPDMKESMSDLYDALISNAQQFVWIATPYFVPNESIRTALKIAATRGVDVRVMVPEINDGFLTQYATRSYFSELLKEGIKVYHYQKGFMHQKVMIADGELASVGTANVDMRSFQLNFEVNVFTAAKKPIEQLMAHYEEDMKECEQMGPVHFYKRGLKERLKESFARLFSGVL
;
A
#
# COMPACT_ATOMS: atom_id res chain seq x y z
N MET A 1 -11.51 34.17 15.91
CA MET A 1 -11.37 35.46 16.59
C MET A 1 -11.27 36.67 15.63
N ILE A 2 -10.35 36.67 14.66
CA ILE A 2 -10.18 37.80 13.72
C ILE A 2 -11.45 38.08 12.89
N PHE A 3 -12.12 37.07 12.38
CA PHE A 3 -13.36 37.22 11.60
C PHE A 3 -14.55 37.70 12.48
N GLY A 4 -14.63 37.21 13.71
CA GLY A 4 -15.63 37.69 14.67
C GLY A 4 -15.40 39.15 15.08
N ALA A 5 -14.14 39.56 15.24
CA ALA A 5 -13.79 40.98 15.51
C ALA A 5 -14.13 41.87 14.31
N TYR A 6 -13.93 41.41 13.07
CA TYR A 6 -14.27 42.12 11.84
C TYR A 6 -15.78 42.37 11.71
N VAL A 7 -16.60 41.32 11.98
CA VAL A 7 -18.06 41.39 11.92
C VAL A 7 -18.64 42.29 13.01
N VAL A 8 -18.05 42.29 14.22
CA VAL A 8 -18.51 43.14 15.34
C VAL A 8 -18.14 44.60 15.09
N PHE A 9 -17.06 44.92 14.37
CA PHE A 9 -16.62 46.31 14.11
C PHE A 9 -17.40 47.00 12.97
N TRP A 10 -17.97 46.24 12.01
CA TRP A 10 -18.60 46.79 10.80
C TRP A 10 -20.13 46.56 10.73
N TRP A 11 -20.67 45.68 11.55
CA TRP A 11 -22.11 45.45 11.61
C TRP A 11 -22.56 45.38 13.06
N PRO A 12 -23.52 46.23 13.51
CA PRO A 12 -24.05 46.15 14.86
C PRO A 12 -24.88 44.86 15.04
N VAL A 13 -24.23 43.78 15.45
CA VAL A 13 -24.91 42.52 15.78
C VAL A 13 -25.62 42.73 17.11
N PRO A 14 -26.95 42.51 17.22
CA PRO A 14 -27.66 42.60 18.50
C PRO A 14 -27.03 41.65 19.52
N ALA A 15 -27.09 42.02 20.80
CA ALA A 15 -26.53 41.22 21.90
C ALA A 15 -27.00 39.75 21.89
N TRP A 16 -28.26 39.48 21.53
CA TRP A 16 -28.77 38.14 21.36
C TRP A 16 -28.10 37.36 20.22
N GLY A 17 -27.73 38.04 19.15
CA GLY A 17 -27.00 37.42 18.01
C GLY A 17 -25.61 36.98 18.40
N PHE A 18 -24.90 37.76 19.22
CA PHE A 18 -23.60 37.38 19.79
C PHE A 18 -23.73 36.18 20.75
N GLN A 19 -24.78 36.18 21.60
CA GLN A 19 -25.04 35.07 22.50
C GLN A 19 -25.36 33.78 21.75
N LEU A 20 -26.18 33.87 20.68
CA LEU A 20 -26.49 32.72 19.82
C LEU A 20 -25.23 32.18 19.12
N TYR A 21 -24.38 33.05 18.61
CA TYR A 21 -23.08 32.69 18.01
C TYR A 21 -22.18 31.95 19.03
N ALA A 22 -22.03 32.53 20.24
CA ALA A 22 -21.22 31.93 21.29
C ALA A 22 -21.77 30.56 21.74
N ALA A 23 -23.10 30.45 21.92
CA ALA A 23 -23.73 29.18 22.26
C ALA A 23 -23.58 28.11 21.18
N SER A 24 -23.75 28.49 19.90
CA SER A 24 -23.52 27.58 18.76
C SER A 24 -22.07 27.13 18.67
N TYR A 25 -21.15 28.03 18.90
CA TYR A 25 -19.71 27.77 18.92
C TYR A 25 -19.33 26.76 20.01
N ILE A 26 -19.82 27.00 21.24
CA ILE A 26 -19.61 26.07 22.37
C ILE A 26 -20.24 24.70 22.08
N ALA A 27 -21.45 24.68 21.54
CA ALA A 27 -22.14 23.43 21.18
C ALA A 27 -21.36 22.63 20.13
N ILE A 28 -20.82 23.25 19.09
CA ILE A 28 -19.98 22.61 18.07
C ILE A 28 -18.71 22.03 18.70
N ILE A 29 -18.03 22.77 19.58
CA ILE A 29 -16.83 22.27 20.26
C ILE A 29 -17.17 21.07 21.14
N LEU A 30 -18.22 21.15 21.97
CA LEU A 30 -18.63 20.06 22.85
C LEU A 30 -19.02 18.81 22.04
N PHE A 31 -19.80 18.97 20.98
CA PHE A 31 -20.16 17.89 20.08
C PHE A 31 -18.92 17.23 19.45
N SER A 32 -17.96 18.05 18.99
CA SER A 32 -16.73 17.55 18.39
C SER A 32 -15.85 16.79 19.41
N ILE A 33 -15.76 17.30 20.65
CA ILE A 33 -15.03 16.63 21.73
C ILE A 33 -15.69 15.30 22.10
N ILE A 34 -17.02 15.27 22.24
CA ILE A 34 -17.77 14.04 22.55
C ILE A 34 -17.57 13.02 21.40
N SER A 35 -17.69 13.47 20.15
CA SER A 35 -17.44 12.62 18.98
C SER A 35 -16.03 12.01 19.01
N LEU A 36 -15.00 12.83 19.30
CA LEU A 36 -13.63 12.37 19.45
C LEU A 36 -13.45 11.34 20.57
N MET A 37 -14.10 11.54 21.71
CA MET A 37 -14.00 10.61 22.83
C MET A 37 -14.65 9.25 22.51
N LEU A 38 -15.73 9.24 21.73
CA LEU A 38 -16.43 8.02 21.31
C LEU A 38 -15.68 7.21 20.24
N GLU A 39 -14.66 7.78 19.60
CA GLU A 39 -13.90 7.12 18.54
C GLU A 39 -12.83 6.12 19.04
N ASN A 40 -12.66 5.94 20.37
CA ASN A 40 -11.70 5.00 20.98
C ASN A 40 -10.27 5.12 20.44
N ARG A 41 -9.81 6.34 20.20
CA ARG A 41 -8.44 6.63 19.75
C ARG A 41 -7.43 6.49 20.90
N THR A 42 -6.16 6.46 20.54
CA THR A 42 -5.11 6.64 21.55
C THR A 42 -5.27 8.00 22.24
N SER A 43 -5.05 8.05 23.56
CA SER A 43 -5.24 9.26 24.36
C SER A 43 -4.46 10.46 23.82
N GLN A 44 -3.26 10.23 23.28
CA GLN A 44 -2.42 11.27 22.69
C GLN A 44 -3.05 11.92 21.45
N HIS A 45 -3.60 11.11 20.52
CA HIS A 45 -4.29 11.60 19.34
C HIS A 45 -5.60 12.32 19.70
N THR A 46 -6.33 11.81 20.68
CA THR A 46 -7.56 12.47 21.16
C THR A 46 -7.24 13.85 21.72
N LEU A 47 -6.26 13.96 22.61
CA LEU A 47 -5.83 15.23 23.18
C LEU A 47 -5.34 16.21 22.11
N LEU A 48 -4.52 15.77 21.15
CA LEU A 48 -4.05 16.62 20.06
C LEU A 48 -5.21 17.23 19.27
N TRP A 49 -6.19 16.41 18.88
CA TRP A 49 -7.37 16.89 18.16
C TRP A 49 -8.27 17.79 19.01
N MET A 50 -8.39 17.50 20.30
CA MET A 50 -9.10 18.40 21.22
C MET A 50 -8.46 19.79 21.25
N TYR A 51 -7.13 19.87 21.35
CA TYR A 51 -6.40 21.15 21.27
C TYR A 51 -6.63 21.84 19.93
N VAL A 52 -6.51 21.14 18.82
CA VAL A 52 -6.72 21.71 17.48
C VAL A 52 -8.15 22.27 17.35
N LEU A 53 -9.18 21.54 17.82
CA LEU A 53 -10.57 21.97 17.72
C LEU A 53 -10.91 23.14 18.68
N ILE A 54 -10.29 23.20 19.84
CA ILE A 54 -10.49 24.29 20.81
C ILE A 54 -9.84 25.58 20.30
N PHE A 55 -8.61 25.52 19.82
CA PHE A 55 -7.86 26.73 19.42
C PHE A 55 -8.17 27.17 17.98
N PHE A 56 -8.54 26.25 17.09
CA PHE A 56 -8.81 26.51 15.67
C PHE A 56 -10.12 25.86 15.21
N PRO A 57 -11.29 26.24 15.77
CA PRO A 57 -12.53 25.49 15.62
C PRO A 57 -12.99 25.34 14.17
N ILE A 58 -12.86 26.34 13.31
CA ILE A 58 -13.29 26.26 11.91
C ILE A 58 -12.24 25.53 11.08
N ILE A 59 -11.00 26.01 11.09
CA ILE A 59 -9.90 25.42 10.31
C ILE A 59 -9.56 24.04 10.87
N GLY A 60 -9.51 23.90 12.19
CA GLY A 60 -9.25 22.63 12.86
C GLY A 60 -10.33 21.60 12.59
N TYR A 61 -11.61 21.99 12.54
CA TYR A 61 -12.70 21.08 12.18
C TYR A 61 -12.62 20.65 10.71
N MET A 62 -12.29 21.55 9.81
CA MET A 62 -11.99 21.16 8.43
C MET A 62 -10.82 20.15 8.37
N PHE A 63 -9.72 20.44 9.05
CA PHE A 63 -8.59 19.50 9.15
C PHE A 63 -8.99 18.17 9.79
N TYR A 64 -9.84 18.20 10.83
CA TYR A 64 -10.36 17.01 11.48
C TYR A 64 -11.19 16.15 10.53
N LEU A 65 -12.07 16.75 9.73
CA LEU A 65 -12.85 16.03 8.72
C LEU A 65 -11.96 15.33 7.67
N PHE A 66 -10.77 15.85 7.41
CA PHE A 66 -9.85 15.32 6.41
C PHE A 66 -8.89 14.27 6.95
N SER A 67 -8.19 14.61 8.01
CA SER A 67 -7.12 13.79 8.61
C SER A 67 -7.55 13.15 9.92
N GLY A 68 -8.39 13.84 10.67
CA GLY A 68 -8.79 13.43 12.00
C GLY A 68 -9.70 12.21 12.06
N GLN A 69 -10.57 12.00 11.07
CA GLN A 69 -11.55 10.90 11.05
C GLN A 69 -11.02 9.59 10.47
N LEU A 70 -9.71 9.42 10.33
CA LEU A 70 -9.12 8.24 9.70
C LEU A 70 -9.58 6.92 10.35
N TYR A 71 -9.66 6.90 11.67
CA TYR A 71 -10.17 5.73 12.43
C TYR A 71 -11.67 5.47 12.24
N VAL A 72 -12.47 6.53 12.16
CA VAL A 72 -13.93 6.42 11.98
C VAL A 72 -14.28 6.06 10.56
N LYS A 73 -13.45 6.47 9.59
CA LYS A 73 -13.70 6.20 8.16
C LYS A 73 -13.64 4.73 7.78
N GLY A 74 -13.09 3.86 8.62
CA GLY A 74 -13.20 2.40 8.44
C GLY A 74 -14.66 1.91 8.37
N HIS A 75 -15.63 2.63 8.95
CA HIS A 75 -17.05 2.29 8.80
C HIS A 75 -17.57 2.54 7.37
N LEU A 76 -16.97 3.44 6.59
CA LEU A 76 -17.33 3.71 5.20
C LEU A 76 -17.16 2.48 4.29
N PHE A 77 -16.33 1.54 4.71
CA PHE A 77 -16.06 0.29 4.01
C PHE A 77 -16.61 -0.94 4.75
N LYS A 78 -17.41 -0.75 5.81
CA LYS A 78 -17.91 -1.86 6.62
C LYS A 78 -18.69 -2.89 5.79
N SER A 79 -19.60 -2.44 4.92
CA SER A 79 -20.35 -3.32 4.03
C SER A 79 -19.44 -4.06 3.04
N LYS A 80 -18.49 -3.35 2.39
CA LYS A 80 -17.48 -3.95 1.52
C LYS A 80 -16.64 -4.98 2.30
N ARG A 81 -16.23 -4.66 3.52
CA ARG A 81 -15.44 -5.56 4.38
C ARG A 81 -16.18 -6.87 4.68
N MET A 82 -17.44 -6.77 5.10
CA MET A 82 -18.23 -7.96 5.41
C MET A 82 -18.44 -8.82 4.16
N TYR A 83 -18.75 -8.19 3.05
CA TYR A 83 -18.95 -8.86 1.77
C TYR A 83 -17.67 -9.52 1.26
N ASN A 84 -16.56 -8.76 1.18
CA ASN A 84 -15.27 -9.27 0.73
C ASN A 84 -14.80 -10.45 1.56
N ARG A 85 -14.89 -10.34 2.90
CA ARG A 85 -14.48 -11.41 3.81
C ARG A 85 -15.26 -12.71 3.55
N GLU A 86 -16.58 -12.63 3.37
CA GLU A 86 -17.41 -13.79 3.09
C GLU A 86 -17.04 -14.43 1.76
N LYS A 87 -16.86 -13.62 0.72
CA LYS A 87 -16.51 -14.14 -0.62
C LYS A 87 -15.11 -14.76 -0.66
N LEU A 88 -14.10 -14.06 -0.11
CA LEU A 88 -12.73 -14.58 -0.05
C LEU A 88 -12.64 -15.86 0.79
N ARG A 89 -13.37 -15.94 1.91
CA ARG A 89 -13.44 -17.17 2.71
C ARG A 89 -14.01 -18.34 1.91
N ARG A 90 -15.10 -18.13 1.16
CA ARG A 90 -15.68 -19.20 0.31
C ARG A 90 -14.73 -19.68 -0.76
N ILE A 91 -13.97 -18.78 -1.38
CA ILE A 91 -12.99 -19.17 -2.41
C ILE A 91 -11.86 -19.95 -1.77
N SER A 92 -11.31 -19.48 -0.67
CA SER A 92 -10.23 -20.17 0.02
C SER A 92 -10.65 -21.57 0.54
N GLU A 93 -11.93 -21.77 0.88
CA GLU A 93 -12.45 -23.11 1.22
C GLU A 93 -12.50 -24.09 0.02
N LEU A 94 -12.44 -23.57 -1.22
CA LEU A 94 -12.38 -24.37 -2.45
C LEU A 94 -10.93 -24.69 -2.86
N GLU A 95 -9.94 -24.00 -2.29
CA GLU A 95 -8.53 -24.23 -2.55
C GLU A 95 -8.05 -25.53 -1.89
N SER A 96 -6.99 -26.11 -2.43
CA SER A 96 -6.35 -27.30 -1.88
C SER A 96 -5.82 -27.01 -0.47
N LYS A 97 -5.96 -27.97 0.44
CA LYS A 97 -5.30 -27.83 1.75
C LYS A 97 -3.78 -27.79 1.55
N PRO A 98 -3.08 -26.84 2.20
CA PRO A 98 -1.64 -26.75 2.05
C PRO A 98 -0.95 -28.01 2.56
N ASP A 99 0.10 -28.43 1.86
CA ASP A 99 0.99 -29.47 2.34
C ASP A 99 1.96 -28.91 3.40
N GLU A 100 1.52 -28.92 4.66
CA GLU A 100 2.28 -28.38 5.77
C GLU A 100 3.60 -29.12 6.03
N SER A 101 3.81 -30.31 5.44
CA SER A 101 5.06 -31.05 5.58
C SER A 101 6.25 -30.34 4.91
N ARG A 102 5.96 -29.41 3.99
CA ARG A 102 6.96 -28.58 3.30
C ARG A 102 7.43 -27.38 4.12
N LEU A 103 6.79 -27.10 5.26
CA LEU A 103 7.07 -25.93 6.09
C LEU A 103 7.90 -26.31 7.31
N THR A 104 8.89 -25.47 7.64
CA THR A 104 9.54 -25.51 8.96
C THR A 104 8.54 -25.11 10.04
N ASP A 105 8.85 -25.41 11.32
CA ASP A 105 7.96 -25.03 12.43
C ASP A 105 7.77 -23.51 12.51
N ASN A 106 8.82 -22.75 12.20
CA ASN A 106 8.81 -21.30 12.16
C ASN A 106 7.90 -20.75 11.04
N GLN A 107 8.03 -21.29 9.85
CA GLN A 107 7.16 -20.94 8.70
C GLN A 107 5.70 -21.30 8.98
N ARG A 108 5.45 -22.50 9.56
CA ARG A 108 4.11 -22.96 9.93
C ARG A 108 3.47 -22.05 10.97
N ALA A 109 4.21 -21.64 11.99
CA ALA A 109 3.71 -20.70 12.99
C ALA A 109 3.30 -19.34 12.37
N PHE A 110 4.12 -18.81 11.46
CA PHE A 110 3.83 -17.58 10.74
C PHE A 110 2.58 -17.71 9.87
N PHE A 111 2.50 -18.72 9.02
CA PHE A 111 1.36 -18.90 8.12
C PHE A 111 0.08 -19.24 8.87
N HIS A 112 0.13 -20.01 9.93
CA HIS A 112 -1.02 -20.26 10.80
C HIS A 112 -1.59 -18.97 11.38
N TYR A 113 -0.72 -18.07 11.85
CA TYR A 113 -1.15 -16.75 12.32
C TYR A 113 -1.80 -15.94 11.19
N THR A 114 -1.14 -15.82 10.04
CA THR A 114 -1.62 -14.99 8.94
C THR A 114 -2.92 -15.51 8.33
N GLU A 115 -3.08 -16.82 8.19
CA GLU A 115 -4.34 -17.43 7.76
C GLU A 115 -5.48 -17.14 8.73
N LYS A 116 -5.24 -17.35 10.02
CA LYS A 116 -6.25 -17.09 11.05
C LYS A 116 -6.62 -15.61 11.15
N ALA A 117 -5.67 -14.72 10.98
CA ALA A 117 -5.86 -13.28 11.01
C ALA A 117 -6.64 -12.80 9.77
N THR A 118 -6.22 -13.21 8.58
CA THR A 118 -6.71 -12.65 7.32
C THR A 118 -7.83 -13.47 6.66
N GLY A 119 -7.88 -14.77 6.93
CA GLY A 119 -8.74 -15.74 6.25
C GLY A 119 -8.23 -16.12 4.85
N MET A 120 -6.98 -15.76 4.51
CA MET A 120 -6.34 -16.14 3.24
C MET A 120 -5.51 -17.40 3.44
N HIS A 121 -5.74 -18.44 2.64
CA HIS A 121 -5.00 -19.70 2.72
C HIS A 121 -3.62 -19.60 2.09
N VAL A 122 -2.73 -20.44 2.57
CA VAL A 122 -1.41 -20.68 1.99
C VAL A 122 -1.57 -21.65 0.83
N ASN A 123 -1.04 -21.31 -0.33
CA ASN A 123 -1.01 -22.14 -1.52
C ASN A 123 0.34 -22.86 -1.61
N THR A 124 0.34 -24.15 -1.91
CA THR A 124 1.56 -24.98 -2.07
C THR A 124 1.73 -25.50 -3.50
N ASN A 125 0.83 -25.13 -4.42
CA ASN A 125 0.78 -25.57 -5.81
C ASN A 125 0.93 -24.37 -6.76
N SER A 126 1.98 -23.60 -6.56
CA SER A 126 2.22 -22.36 -7.33
C SER A 126 3.69 -22.22 -7.70
N ASP A 127 3.96 -21.39 -8.71
CA ASP A 127 5.28 -20.92 -9.08
C ASP A 127 5.37 -19.41 -8.87
N MET A 128 6.49 -18.93 -8.34
CA MET A 128 6.78 -17.52 -8.17
C MET A 128 8.11 -17.16 -8.83
N GLU A 129 8.08 -16.20 -9.75
CA GLU A 129 9.26 -15.60 -10.39
C GLU A 129 9.45 -14.18 -9.87
N ILE A 130 10.65 -13.85 -9.39
CA ILE A 130 11.01 -12.50 -8.97
C ILE A 130 11.51 -11.72 -10.20
N LEU A 131 10.91 -10.55 -10.45
CA LEU A 131 11.26 -9.67 -11.57
C LEU A 131 11.90 -8.38 -11.02
N LYS A 132 13.10 -8.10 -11.50
CA LYS A 132 13.90 -6.96 -11.07
C LYS A 132 13.66 -5.77 -11.98
N ASN A 133 13.18 -4.65 -11.43
CA ASN A 133 12.96 -3.38 -12.14
C ASN A 133 11.97 -3.46 -13.31
N GLY A 134 11.67 -2.30 -13.89
CA GLY A 134 10.74 -2.21 -15.00
C GLY A 134 11.28 -2.77 -16.31
N GLU A 135 12.60 -2.75 -16.49
CA GLU A 135 13.27 -3.28 -17.69
C GLU A 135 13.08 -4.79 -17.86
N GLU A 136 12.95 -5.52 -16.78
CA GLU A 136 12.66 -6.96 -16.82
C GLU A 136 11.14 -7.21 -16.76
N THR A 137 10.43 -6.48 -15.91
CA THR A 137 9.01 -6.71 -15.62
C THR A 137 8.11 -6.40 -16.83
N PHE A 138 8.26 -5.23 -17.46
CA PHE A 138 7.33 -4.84 -18.54
C PHE A 138 7.44 -5.69 -19.79
N PRO A 139 8.63 -6.07 -20.27
CA PRO A 139 8.73 -7.04 -21.36
C PRO A 139 8.01 -8.35 -21.05
N ARG A 140 8.13 -8.83 -19.80
CA ARG A 140 7.49 -10.07 -19.36
C ARG A 140 5.96 -9.92 -19.33
N ILE A 141 5.45 -8.82 -18.75
CA ILE A 141 4.00 -8.51 -18.78
C ILE A 141 3.50 -8.44 -20.24
N PHE A 142 4.20 -7.73 -21.13
CA PHE A 142 3.78 -7.59 -22.52
C PHE A 142 3.80 -8.91 -23.29
N GLU A 143 4.75 -9.78 -22.99
CA GLU A 143 4.80 -11.13 -23.56
C GLU A 143 3.58 -11.95 -23.15
N GLU A 144 3.27 -11.98 -21.85
CA GLU A 144 2.11 -12.73 -21.32
C GLU A 144 0.79 -12.13 -21.78
N LEU A 145 0.63 -10.79 -21.81
CA LEU A 145 -0.56 -10.14 -22.35
C LEU A 145 -0.89 -10.57 -23.79
N LYS A 146 0.15 -10.72 -24.64
CA LYS A 146 -0.03 -11.16 -26.02
C LYS A 146 -0.50 -12.62 -26.14
N LYS A 147 -0.26 -13.45 -25.12
CA LYS A 147 -0.66 -14.86 -25.07
C LYS A 147 -2.13 -15.03 -24.63
N ALA A 148 -2.77 -13.99 -24.08
CA ALA A 148 -4.13 -14.02 -23.58
C ALA A 148 -5.12 -14.54 -24.63
N LYS A 149 -6.05 -15.42 -24.19
CA LYS A 149 -7.05 -16.08 -25.05
C LYS A 149 -8.49 -15.74 -24.66
N THR A 150 -8.75 -15.52 -23.37
CA THR A 150 -10.11 -15.37 -22.82
C THR A 150 -10.34 -14.03 -22.17
N PHE A 151 -9.49 -13.62 -21.22
CA PHE A 151 -9.63 -12.35 -20.56
C PHE A 151 -8.31 -11.78 -20.02
N ILE A 152 -8.28 -10.47 -19.88
CA ILE A 152 -7.21 -9.70 -19.22
C ILE A 152 -7.85 -8.76 -18.20
N HIS A 153 -7.43 -8.86 -16.94
CA HIS A 153 -7.83 -7.96 -15.87
C HIS A 153 -6.63 -7.18 -15.34
N ILE A 154 -6.74 -5.86 -15.32
CA ILE A 154 -5.63 -4.96 -14.97
C ILE A 154 -6.09 -3.97 -13.92
N GLU A 155 -5.25 -3.76 -12.91
CA GLU A 155 -5.45 -2.78 -11.86
C GLU A 155 -4.14 -2.07 -11.55
N TYR A 156 -4.14 -0.74 -11.60
CA TYR A 156 -2.99 0.09 -11.28
C TYR A 156 -3.36 1.31 -10.44
N TYR A 157 -2.52 1.62 -9.46
CA TYR A 157 -2.60 2.89 -8.74
C TYR A 157 -2.28 4.06 -9.68
N MET A 158 -1.15 3.99 -10.38
CA MET A 158 -0.73 5.02 -11.33
C MET A 158 -0.59 4.43 -12.73
N PHE A 159 -1.30 5.04 -13.68
CA PHE A 159 -1.18 4.76 -15.09
C PHE A 159 -1.01 6.07 -15.84
N LYS A 160 0.02 6.18 -16.69
CA LYS A 160 0.32 7.40 -17.44
C LYS A 160 0.13 7.21 -18.93
N SER A 161 -0.33 8.28 -19.60
CA SER A 161 -0.39 8.37 -21.06
C SER A 161 0.96 8.76 -21.64
N ASP A 162 1.96 7.94 -21.42
CA ASP A 162 3.29 8.07 -22.00
C ASP A 162 3.61 6.86 -22.90
N PHE A 163 4.86 6.75 -23.37
CA PHE A 163 5.23 5.68 -24.30
C PHE A 163 4.98 4.28 -23.75
N LEU A 164 5.20 4.07 -22.42
CA LEU A 164 5.00 2.77 -21.79
C LEU A 164 3.50 2.44 -21.67
N GLY A 165 2.70 3.42 -21.20
CA GLY A 165 1.25 3.28 -21.12
C GLY A 165 0.62 3.10 -22.50
N HIS A 166 1.06 3.85 -23.52
CA HIS A 166 0.57 3.68 -24.89
C HIS A 166 0.88 2.28 -25.42
N ARG A 167 2.11 1.76 -25.19
CA ARG A 167 2.47 0.41 -25.62
C ARG A 167 1.55 -0.66 -24.99
N MET A 168 1.29 -0.54 -23.69
CA MET A 168 0.35 -1.44 -23.01
C MET A 168 -1.06 -1.32 -23.59
N MET A 169 -1.56 -0.08 -23.79
CA MET A 169 -2.89 0.14 -24.36
C MET A 169 -3.04 -0.45 -25.76
N GLU A 170 -2.00 -0.37 -26.61
CA GLU A 170 -2.01 -0.96 -27.94
C GLU A 170 -2.19 -2.47 -27.90
N ILE A 171 -1.43 -3.16 -27.03
CA ILE A 171 -1.58 -4.61 -26.83
C ILE A 171 -2.99 -4.96 -26.37
N LEU A 172 -3.56 -4.22 -25.42
CA LEU A 172 -4.91 -4.47 -24.93
C LEU A 172 -5.97 -4.28 -26.02
N ILE A 173 -5.83 -3.24 -26.86
CA ILE A 173 -6.75 -2.98 -27.98
C ILE A 173 -6.65 -4.08 -29.03
N GLU A 174 -5.45 -4.57 -29.32
CA GLU A 174 -5.26 -5.71 -30.23
C GLU A 174 -5.93 -6.98 -29.68
N LYS A 175 -5.76 -7.26 -28.40
CA LYS A 175 -6.38 -8.43 -27.76
C LYS A 175 -7.91 -8.39 -27.77
N VAL A 176 -8.50 -7.20 -27.58
CA VAL A 176 -9.97 -7.04 -27.73
C VAL A 176 -10.43 -7.35 -29.16
N LYS A 177 -9.68 -6.95 -30.20
CA LYS A 177 -9.99 -7.30 -31.59
C LYS A 177 -9.92 -8.80 -31.86
N GLU A 178 -9.09 -9.53 -31.09
CA GLU A 178 -8.98 -10.98 -31.12
C GLU A 178 -10.10 -11.68 -30.31
N GLY A 179 -11.02 -10.91 -29.67
CA GLY A 179 -12.13 -11.44 -28.87
C GLY A 179 -11.82 -11.61 -27.38
N VAL A 180 -10.66 -11.17 -26.91
CA VAL A 180 -10.29 -11.22 -25.48
C VAL A 180 -11.03 -10.15 -24.71
N GLU A 181 -11.64 -10.51 -23.59
CA GLU A 181 -12.32 -9.59 -22.70
C GLU A 181 -11.29 -8.81 -21.85
N VAL A 182 -11.39 -7.47 -21.80
CA VAL A 182 -10.45 -6.65 -21.03
C VAL A 182 -11.19 -5.75 -20.04
N ARG A 183 -10.80 -5.83 -18.76
CA ARG A 183 -11.23 -4.92 -17.68
C ARG A 183 -10.03 -4.20 -17.07
N PHE A 184 -10.19 -2.92 -16.86
CA PHE A 184 -9.11 -2.06 -16.36
C PHE A 184 -9.60 -1.14 -15.24
N ILE A 185 -9.04 -1.31 -14.05
CA ILE A 185 -9.20 -0.43 -12.88
C ILE A 185 -7.99 0.49 -12.77
N TYR A 186 -8.22 1.78 -12.55
CA TYR A 186 -7.17 2.73 -12.20
C TYR A 186 -7.59 3.60 -11.02
N ASP A 187 -6.67 3.94 -10.10
CA ASP A 187 -6.96 4.91 -9.05
C ASP A 187 -7.08 6.32 -9.65
N ALA A 188 -8.17 7.01 -9.35
CA ALA A 188 -8.46 8.30 -9.97
C ALA A 188 -7.48 9.41 -9.57
N ALA A 189 -6.90 9.35 -8.37
CA ALA A 189 -5.92 10.33 -7.90
C ALA A 189 -4.50 9.97 -8.35
N GLY A 190 -4.13 8.70 -8.26
CA GLY A 190 -2.82 8.23 -8.73
C GLY A 190 -2.62 8.41 -10.22
N SER A 191 -3.71 8.24 -11.00
CA SER A 191 -3.68 8.27 -12.47
C SER A 191 -4.11 9.61 -13.08
N ILE A 192 -3.82 10.75 -12.46
CA ILE A 192 -4.15 12.09 -13.00
C ILE A 192 -3.52 12.32 -14.38
N ARG A 193 -2.37 11.70 -14.66
CA ARG A 193 -1.68 11.75 -15.96
C ARG A 193 -2.19 10.72 -16.98
N PHE A 194 -3.25 9.97 -16.65
CA PHE A 194 -3.97 9.14 -17.62
C PHE A 194 -4.99 10.02 -18.36
N SER A 195 -4.74 10.28 -19.65
CA SER A 195 -5.50 11.26 -20.41
C SER A 195 -6.94 10.80 -20.64
N ARG A 196 -7.88 11.74 -20.56
CA ARG A 196 -9.29 11.46 -20.91
C ARG A 196 -9.47 10.97 -22.36
N LYS A 197 -8.57 11.40 -23.27
CA LYS A 197 -8.54 10.95 -24.65
C LYS A 197 -8.22 9.46 -24.73
N ASP A 198 -7.22 8.99 -23.99
CA ASP A 198 -6.82 7.59 -24.00
C ASP A 198 -7.85 6.70 -23.31
N ILE A 199 -8.42 7.15 -22.19
CA ILE A 199 -9.55 6.46 -21.55
C ILE A 199 -10.72 6.29 -22.51
N LYS A 200 -11.06 7.34 -23.29
CA LYS A 200 -12.11 7.27 -24.31
C LYS A 200 -11.74 6.30 -25.43
N ARG A 201 -10.47 6.31 -25.89
CA ARG A 201 -9.94 5.38 -26.90
C ARG A 201 -10.09 3.92 -26.47
N LEU A 202 -9.71 3.60 -25.22
CA LEU A 202 -9.85 2.25 -24.67
C LEU A 202 -11.33 1.81 -24.63
N LYS A 203 -12.22 2.67 -24.13
CA LYS A 203 -13.66 2.37 -24.08
C LYS A 203 -14.26 2.18 -25.49
N GLN A 204 -13.85 2.97 -26.47
CA GLN A 204 -14.28 2.82 -27.86
C GLN A 204 -13.79 1.52 -28.52
N ALA A 205 -12.64 1.01 -28.04
CA ALA A 205 -12.12 -0.28 -28.49
C ALA A 205 -12.82 -1.48 -27.83
N GLY A 206 -13.73 -1.26 -26.87
CA GLY A 206 -14.44 -2.32 -26.16
C GLY A 206 -13.87 -2.70 -24.80
N ILE A 207 -12.82 -2.01 -24.32
CA ILE A 207 -12.25 -2.24 -22.99
C ILE A 207 -13.15 -1.61 -21.92
N LYS A 208 -13.52 -2.38 -20.90
CA LYS A 208 -14.24 -1.87 -19.74
C LYS A 208 -13.25 -1.17 -18.81
N VAL A 209 -13.36 0.16 -18.67
CA VAL A 209 -12.44 0.98 -17.86
C VAL A 209 -13.20 1.68 -16.76
N ALA A 210 -12.79 1.50 -15.51
CA ALA A 210 -13.41 2.07 -14.32
C ALA A 210 -12.41 2.78 -13.40
N PRO A 211 -12.70 4.01 -12.92
CA PRO A 211 -11.89 4.68 -11.92
C PRO A 211 -12.21 4.17 -10.52
N PHE A 212 -11.19 3.84 -9.73
CA PHE A 212 -11.33 3.57 -8.31
C PHE A 212 -11.36 4.91 -7.55
N LEU A 213 -12.34 5.10 -6.68
CA LEU A 213 -12.56 6.31 -5.87
C LEU A 213 -12.46 7.60 -6.71
N PRO A 214 -13.44 7.86 -7.60
CA PRO A 214 -13.47 9.06 -8.43
C PRO A 214 -13.32 10.34 -7.60
N LEU A 215 -12.61 11.34 -8.13
CA LEU A 215 -12.35 12.61 -7.45
C LEU A 215 -13.57 13.56 -7.43
N LYS A 216 -14.79 13.03 -7.61
CA LYS A 216 -16.02 13.80 -7.51
C LYS A 216 -16.15 14.38 -6.09
N TYR A 217 -16.54 15.67 -6.04
CA TYR A 217 -16.67 16.46 -4.82
C TYR A 217 -15.35 16.76 -4.07
N GLY A 218 -14.19 16.38 -4.63
CA GLY A 218 -12.86 16.75 -4.13
C GLY A 218 -12.73 16.57 -2.62
N PHE A 219 -12.38 17.65 -1.97
CA PHE A 219 -12.16 17.76 -0.53
C PHE A 219 -13.39 17.39 0.34
N PHE A 220 -14.60 17.50 -0.15
CA PHE A 220 -15.83 17.12 0.59
C PHE A 220 -16.15 15.63 0.54
N ASN A 221 -15.40 14.85 -0.26
CA ASN A 221 -15.57 13.41 -0.29
C ASN A 221 -14.83 12.76 0.89
N GLN A 222 -15.55 12.16 1.81
CA GLN A 222 -14.97 11.48 2.98
C GLN A 222 -13.99 10.35 2.60
N LYS A 223 -14.12 9.76 1.40
CA LYS A 223 -13.23 8.73 0.89
C LYS A 223 -11.99 9.30 0.19
N PHE A 224 -11.78 10.63 0.16
CA PHE A 224 -10.70 11.27 -0.61
C PHE A 224 -9.30 10.79 -0.24
N ASN A 225 -9.04 10.47 1.03
CA ASN A 225 -7.71 10.03 1.50
C ASN A 225 -7.41 8.55 1.23
N PHE A 226 -8.44 7.73 1.01
CA PHE A 226 -8.26 6.33 0.70
C PHE A 226 -7.86 6.16 -0.77
N ARG A 227 -6.89 5.30 -1.06
CA ARG A 227 -6.40 5.06 -2.42
C ARG A 227 -6.25 3.58 -2.68
N ASN A 228 -6.50 3.19 -3.91
CA ASN A 228 -6.18 1.85 -4.37
C ASN A 228 -4.72 1.82 -4.83
N HIS A 229 -3.87 1.24 -4.00
CA HIS A 229 -2.44 1.18 -4.27
C HIS A 229 -2.00 -0.18 -4.84
N ARG A 230 -2.94 -1.07 -5.15
CA ARG A 230 -2.69 -2.36 -5.78
C ARG A 230 -2.18 -2.19 -7.20
N LYS A 231 -1.32 -3.11 -7.66
CA LYS A 231 -0.85 -3.24 -9.03
C LYS A 231 -0.97 -4.71 -9.37
N ILE A 232 -1.99 -5.03 -10.15
CA ILE A 232 -2.38 -6.41 -10.47
C ILE A 232 -2.58 -6.52 -11.96
N VAL A 233 -2.03 -7.58 -12.57
CA VAL A 233 -2.36 -8.00 -13.93
C VAL A 233 -2.70 -9.47 -13.88
N ILE A 234 -3.88 -9.85 -14.37
CA ILE A 234 -4.33 -11.25 -14.48
C ILE A 234 -4.59 -11.55 -15.95
N ILE A 235 -4.07 -12.67 -16.38
CA ILE A 235 -4.19 -13.15 -17.77
C ILE A 235 -4.77 -14.55 -17.73
N ASP A 236 -5.98 -14.71 -18.30
CA ASP A 236 -6.75 -15.97 -18.40
C ASP A 236 -6.97 -16.68 -17.06
N GLY A 237 -6.70 -16.02 -15.92
CA GLY A 237 -6.65 -16.64 -14.60
C GLY A 237 -5.43 -17.54 -14.36
N GLU A 238 -4.55 -17.73 -15.33
CA GLU A 238 -3.40 -18.65 -15.28
C GLU A 238 -2.10 -17.94 -14.85
N THR A 239 -1.94 -16.68 -15.24
CA THR A 239 -0.76 -15.87 -14.90
C THR A 239 -1.19 -14.60 -14.19
N GLY A 240 -0.54 -14.31 -13.06
CA GLY A 240 -0.75 -13.10 -12.25
C GLY A 240 0.54 -12.32 -12.06
N PHE A 241 0.46 -10.98 -12.09
CA PHE A 241 1.58 -10.12 -11.73
C PHE A 241 1.16 -9.21 -10.57
N VAL A 242 2.07 -9.02 -9.62
CA VAL A 242 1.88 -8.15 -8.45
C VAL A 242 3.23 -7.63 -7.95
N GLY A 243 3.29 -6.37 -7.51
CA GLY A 243 4.52 -5.79 -6.96
C GLY A 243 4.53 -4.27 -6.91
N GLY A 244 5.71 -3.65 -6.86
CA GLY A 244 5.86 -2.22 -6.62
C GLY A 244 5.63 -1.32 -7.83
N LEU A 245 5.78 -1.83 -9.06
CA LEU A 245 5.82 -1.02 -10.28
C LEU A 245 4.43 -0.54 -10.73
N ASN A 246 4.31 0.76 -11.01
CA ASN A 246 3.21 1.35 -11.76
C ASN A 246 3.56 1.49 -13.25
N VAL A 247 2.65 2.05 -14.07
CA VAL A 247 2.86 2.24 -15.51
C VAL A 247 3.20 3.69 -15.83
N GLY A 248 4.45 3.92 -16.20
CA GLY A 248 5.00 5.23 -16.56
C GLY A 248 6.49 5.13 -16.92
N LYS A 249 6.99 6.11 -17.66
CA LYS A 249 8.37 6.13 -18.18
C LYS A 249 9.44 6.08 -17.08
N GLU A 250 9.14 6.61 -15.89
CA GLU A 250 10.06 6.60 -14.75
C GLU A 250 10.35 5.19 -14.25
N TYR A 251 9.35 4.29 -14.31
CA TYR A 251 9.49 2.89 -13.83
C TYR A 251 10.41 2.02 -14.71
N VAL A 252 10.82 2.55 -15.86
CA VAL A 252 11.82 1.92 -16.75
C VAL A 252 13.06 2.81 -16.90
N GLY A 253 13.34 3.67 -15.91
CA GLY A 253 14.54 4.51 -15.87
C GLY A 253 14.63 5.56 -16.97
N ARG A 254 13.52 5.93 -17.62
CA ARG A 254 13.51 6.89 -18.75
C ARG A 254 12.97 8.28 -18.37
N ASP A 255 12.99 8.62 -17.10
CA ASP A 255 12.72 9.98 -16.63
C ASP A 255 14.03 10.62 -16.17
N GLU A 256 14.51 11.64 -16.88
CA GLU A 256 15.79 12.29 -16.63
C GLU A 256 15.87 12.97 -15.24
N ASN A 257 14.72 13.33 -14.66
CA ASN A 257 14.69 13.97 -13.34
C ASN A 257 14.80 12.97 -12.18
N ILE A 258 14.35 11.72 -12.40
CA ILE A 258 14.35 10.66 -11.38
C ILE A 258 15.55 9.74 -11.55
N GLY A 259 15.94 9.49 -12.81
CA GLY A 259 17.04 8.59 -13.15
C GLY A 259 16.69 7.13 -12.97
N PHE A 260 17.60 6.35 -12.40
CA PHE A 260 17.43 4.92 -12.20
C PHE A 260 16.32 4.63 -11.17
N TRP A 261 15.40 3.71 -11.53
CA TRP A 261 14.29 3.27 -10.70
C TRP A 261 14.49 1.83 -10.27
N ARG A 262 14.71 1.61 -8.97
CA ARG A 262 14.88 0.27 -8.40
C ARG A 262 13.57 -0.20 -7.77
N ASP A 263 12.98 -1.27 -8.30
CA ASP A 263 11.76 -1.87 -7.78
C ASP A 263 11.78 -3.40 -7.90
N THR A 264 10.82 -4.06 -7.27
CA THR A 264 10.63 -5.51 -7.33
C THR A 264 9.19 -5.82 -7.67
N HIS A 265 9.00 -6.76 -8.59
CA HIS A 265 7.71 -7.28 -9.02
C HIS A 265 7.73 -8.80 -9.01
N THR A 266 6.57 -9.44 -9.04
CA THR A 266 6.47 -10.90 -9.08
C THR A 266 5.54 -11.33 -10.20
N MET A 267 5.86 -12.46 -10.81
CA MET A 267 4.94 -13.21 -11.65
C MET A 267 4.57 -14.49 -10.92
N LEU A 268 3.28 -14.77 -10.84
CA LEU A 268 2.68 -15.92 -10.19
C LEU A 268 2.00 -16.82 -11.22
N LYS A 269 2.07 -18.13 -11.00
CA LYS A 269 1.28 -19.15 -11.72
C LYS A 269 0.72 -20.15 -10.71
N GLY A 270 -0.34 -20.86 -11.10
CA GLY A 270 -0.99 -21.83 -10.22
C GLY A 270 -2.03 -21.25 -9.27
N GLU A 271 -2.26 -21.89 -8.13
CA GLU A 271 -3.36 -21.56 -7.21
C GLU A 271 -3.32 -20.14 -6.65
N ALA A 272 -2.13 -19.59 -6.40
CA ALA A 272 -1.97 -18.23 -5.89
C ALA A 272 -2.57 -17.15 -6.83
N VAL A 273 -2.68 -17.45 -8.13
CA VAL A 273 -3.32 -16.54 -9.09
C VAL A 273 -4.81 -16.42 -8.83
N GLN A 274 -5.47 -17.45 -8.33
CA GLN A 274 -6.92 -17.40 -8.03
C GLN A 274 -7.20 -16.44 -6.89
N THR A 275 -6.41 -16.48 -5.82
CA THR A 275 -6.52 -15.51 -4.72
C THR A 275 -6.29 -14.08 -5.22
N LEU A 276 -5.23 -13.85 -6.01
CA LEU A 276 -4.93 -12.54 -6.59
C LEU A 276 -6.06 -12.05 -7.52
N HIS A 277 -6.61 -12.96 -8.34
CA HIS A 277 -7.74 -12.66 -9.22
C HIS A 277 -9.02 -12.33 -8.46
N SER A 278 -9.27 -13.04 -7.36
CA SER A 278 -10.44 -12.78 -6.50
C SER A 278 -10.39 -11.37 -5.89
N ILE A 279 -9.21 -10.89 -5.54
CA ILE A 279 -9.01 -9.51 -5.06
C ILE A 279 -9.41 -8.51 -6.16
N PHE A 280 -8.93 -8.71 -7.39
CA PHE A 280 -9.32 -7.88 -8.52
C PHE A 280 -10.84 -7.90 -8.76
N MET A 281 -11.46 -9.09 -8.76
CA MET A 281 -12.91 -9.23 -9.02
C MET A 281 -13.76 -8.49 -7.99
N LEU A 282 -13.36 -8.51 -6.71
CA LEU A 282 -14.03 -7.76 -5.63
C LEU A 282 -13.83 -6.23 -5.76
N ASP A 283 -12.68 -5.80 -6.26
CA ASP A 283 -12.43 -4.39 -6.55
C ASP A 283 -13.17 -3.94 -7.81
N TRP A 284 -13.28 -4.80 -8.83
CA TRP A 284 -14.07 -4.54 -10.02
C TRP A 284 -15.56 -4.39 -9.69
N GLU A 285 -16.11 -5.30 -8.91
CA GLU A 285 -17.51 -5.22 -8.45
C GLU A 285 -17.77 -3.90 -7.70
N TYR A 286 -16.84 -3.49 -6.83
CA TYR A 286 -16.98 -2.25 -6.08
C TYR A 286 -17.03 -0.98 -6.95
N VAL A 287 -16.38 -0.99 -8.12
CA VAL A 287 -16.31 0.19 -8.99
C VAL A 287 -17.30 0.17 -10.16
N SER A 288 -17.86 -0.99 -10.50
CA SER A 288 -18.71 -1.20 -11.69
C SER A 288 -20.09 -1.78 -11.41
N ASP A 289 -20.33 -2.28 -10.19
CA ASP A 289 -21.50 -3.06 -9.79
C ASP A 289 -21.67 -4.39 -10.59
N GLU A 290 -20.66 -4.81 -11.38
CA GLU A 290 -20.65 -6.06 -12.14
C GLU A 290 -20.02 -7.18 -11.29
N VAL A 291 -20.81 -8.19 -10.92
CA VAL A 291 -20.35 -9.32 -10.11
C VAL A 291 -19.66 -10.35 -11.01
N LEU A 292 -18.34 -10.53 -10.81
CA LEU A 292 -17.53 -11.51 -11.54
C LEU A 292 -17.24 -12.76 -10.70
N ILE A 293 -17.14 -12.56 -9.39
CA ILE A 293 -16.62 -13.57 -8.46
C ILE A 293 -17.51 -14.80 -8.35
N ASP A 294 -18.75 -14.74 -8.79
CA ASP A 294 -19.69 -15.89 -8.81
C ASP A 294 -19.80 -16.54 -10.21
N ASP A 295 -19.10 -16.02 -11.23
CA ASP A 295 -19.14 -16.58 -12.58
C ASP A 295 -18.06 -17.66 -12.75
N PRO A 296 -18.45 -18.92 -13.03
CA PRO A 296 -17.52 -20.04 -13.23
C PRO A 296 -16.44 -19.80 -14.30
N LYS A 297 -16.69 -18.90 -15.25
CA LYS A 297 -15.72 -18.50 -16.28
C LYS A 297 -14.39 -18.03 -15.69
N TYR A 298 -14.42 -17.40 -14.51
CA TYR A 298 -13.24 -16.81 -13.87
C TYR A 298 -12.59 -17.72 -12.81
N HIS A 299 -13.16 -18.91 -12.59
CA HIS A 299 -12.67 -19.90 -11.63
C HIS A 299 -12.14 -21.14 -12.34
N THR A 300 -11.26 -20.97 -13.31
CA THR A 300 -10.66 -22.08 -14.04
C THR A 300 -9.77 -22.90 -13.10
N PRO A 301 -9.97 -24.23 -12.98
CA PRO A 301 -9.04 -25.07 -12.25
C PRO A 301 -7.67 -25.02 -12.91
N HIS A 302 -6.66 -24.66 -12.11
CA HIS A 302 -5.29 -24.60 -12.63
C HIS A 302 -4.60 -25.95 -12.46
N PRO A 303 -3.85 -26.41 -13.45
CA PRO A 303 -2.93 -27.51 -13.23
C PRO A 303 -1.92 -27.09 -12.15
N VAL A 304 -1.52 -28.06 -11.32
CA VAL A 304 -0.39 -27.87 -10.41
C VAL A 304 0.82 -27.46 -11.25
N THR A 305 1.33 -26.24 -11.04
CA THR A 305 2.40 -25.68 -11.86
C THR A 305 3.74 -25.69 -11.15
N GLY A 306 3.76 -25.72 -9.81
CA GLY A 306 4.98 -25.63 -9.03
C GLY A 306 4.80 -26.09 -7.58
N GLU A 307 5.86 -25.88 -6.81
CA GLU A 307 5.95 -26.30 -5.40
C GLU A 307 6.20 -25.14 -4.44
N ASP A 308 6.11 -23.90 -4.93
CA ASP A 308 6.34 -22.73 -4.12
C ASP A 308 5.21 -22.52 -3.11
N VAL A 309 5.60 -22.19 -1.88
CA VAL A 309 4.66 -21.87 -0.80
C VAL A 309 4.39 -20.38 -0.82
N ILE A 310 3.16 -20.01 -1.12
CA ILE A 310 2.75 -18.63 -1.37
C ILE A 310 1.43 -18.32 -0.65
N GLN A 311 1.35 -17.16 -0.03
CA GLN A 311 0.11 -16.59 0.50
C GLN A 311 -0.08 -15.18 -0.06
N VAL A 312 -1.13 -14.95 -0.81
CA VAL A 312 -1.52 -13.62 -1.32
C VAL A 312 -2.48 -12.97 -0.34
N VAL A 313 -2.09 -11.82 0.21
CA VAL A 313 -2.86 -11.16 1.27
C VAL A 313 -3.22 -9.73 0.87
N PRO A 314 -4.53 -9.43 0.68
CA PRO A 314 -4.99 -8.06 0.57
C PRO A 314 -5.11 -7.42 1.94
N THR A 315 -4.76 -6.15 2.03
CA THR A 315 -5.05 -5.30 3.21
C THR A 315 -5.69 -3.99 2.77
N GLY A 316 -6.27 -3.27 3.71
CA GLY A 316 -6.90 -1.99 3.43
C GLY A 316 -8.06 -1.67 4.36
N PRO A 317 -8.73 -0.55 4.14
CA PRO A 317 -9.87 -0.13 4.97
C PRO A 317 -11.07 -1.09 4.87
N ASP A 318 -11.10 -1.95 3.86
CA ASP A 318 -12.09 -3.01 3.65
C ASP A 318 -11.68 -4.38 4.21
N MET A 319 -10.54 -4.45 4.90
CA MET A 319 -10.05 -5.66 5.58
C MET A 319 -10.02 -5.43 7.11
N LYS A 320 -9.94 -6.51 7.88
CA LYS A 320 -9.88 -6.43 9.34
C LYS A 320 -8.46 -6.16 9.81
N GLU A 321 -7.53 -6.91 9.28
CA GLU A 321 -6.12 -6.86 9.65
C GLU A 321 -5.37 -5.84 8.79
N SER A 322 -4.38 -5.18 9.38
CA SER A 322 -3.52 -4.25 8.68
C SER A 322 -2.23 -4.92 8.22
N MET A 323 -1.57 -4.35 7.21
CA MET A 323 -0.26 -4.84 6.80
C MET A 323 0.77 -4.73 7.92
N SER A 324 0.62 -3.78 8.85
CA SER A 324 1.51 -3.68 10.01
C SER A 324 1.46 -4.89 10.92
N ASP A 325 0.30 -5.52 11.10
CA ASP A 325 0.16 -6.70 11.95
C ASP A 325 0.88 -7.91 11.35
N LEU A 326 0.84 -8.03 10.02
CA LEU A 326 1.52 -9.08 9.27
C LEU A 326 3.06 -8.88 9.26
N TYR A 327 3.50 -7.62 9.09
CA TYR A 327 4.92 -7.28 9.18
C TYR A 327 5.46 -7.44 10.61
N ASP A 328 4.67 -7.10 11.63
CA ASP A 328 5.02 -7.33 13.02
C ASP A 328 5.22 -8.83 13.29
N ALA A 329 4.30 -9.67 12.81
CA ALA A 329 4.43 -11.11 12.92
C ALA A 329 5.71 -11.65 12.23
N LEU A 330 6.02 -11.15 11.01
CA LEU A 330 7.21 -11.55 10.27
C LEU A 330 8.50 -11.13 11.01
N ILE A 331 8.57 -9.90 11.53
CA ILE A 331 9.73 -9.40 12.30
C ILE A 331 9.88 -10.17 13.61
N SER A 332 8.78 -10.40 14.33
CA SER A 332 8.78 -11.08 15.61
C SER A 332 9.19 -12.55 15.52
N ASN A 333 8.93 -13.16 14.36
CA ASN A 333 9.27 -14.55 14.06
C ASN A 333 10.77 -14.75 13.75
N ALA A 334 11.48 -13.69 13.34
CA ALA A 334 12.87 -13.76 12.95
C ALA A 334 13.83 -14.09 14.11
N GLN A 335 14.84 -14.94 13.81
CA GLN A 335 15.85 -15.42 14.77
C GLN A 335 17.26 -14.95 14.41
N GLN A 336 17.57 -14.74 13.14
CA GLN A 336 18.91 -14.41 12.63
C GLN A 336 18.98 -13.01 12.04
N PHE A 337 18.10 -12.68 11.10
CA PHE A 337 18.09 -11.38 10.46
C PHE A 337 16.72 -10.95 9.94
N VAL A 338 16.52 -9.64 9.86
CA VAL A 338 15.41 -8.99 9.16
C VAL A 338 15.98 -7.92 8.24
N TRP A 339 15.76 -8.08 6.92
CA TRP A 339 16.17 -7.12 5.91
C TRP A 339 14.94 -6.47 5.29
N ILE A 340 14.89 -5.15 5.35
CA ILE A 340 13.76 -4.34 4.88
C ILE A 340 14.26 -3.40 3.80
N ALA A 341 13.57 -3.36 2.65
CA ALA A 341 13.75 -2.35 1.61
C ALA A 341 12.39 -1.68 1.34
N THR A 342 12.32 -0.38 1.57
CA THR A 342 11.07 0.40 1.43
C THR A 342 11.38 1.86 1.05
N PRO A 343 10.60 2.48 0.13
CA PRO A 343 10.83 3.89 -0.23
C PRO A 343 10.50 4.84 0.91
N TYR A 344 9.53 4.48 1.74
CA TYR A 344 9.06 5.29 2.87
C TYR A 344 9.10 4.44 4.14
N PHE A 345 9.80 4.95 5.15
CA PHE A 345 9.90 4.31 6.45
C PHE A 345 9.29 5.23 7.52
N VAL A 346 7.96 5.13 7.66
CA VAL A 346 7.17 5.90 8.63
C VAL A 346 6.34 4.92 9.47
N PRO A 347 7.01 4.03 10.24
CA PRO A 347 6.37 2.91 10.91
C PRO A 347 5.51 3.37 12.10
N ASN A 348 4.47 2.56 12.40
CA ASN A 348 3.72 2.70 13.64
C ASN A 348 4.54 2.21 14.85
N GLU A 349 3.97 2.33 16.05
CA GLU A 349 4.64 1.94 17.30
C GLU A 349 4.91 0.43 17.38
N SER A 350 4.00 -0.40 16.87
CA SER A 350 4.13 -1.87 16.86
C SER A 350 5.39 -2.28 16.09
N ILE A 351 5.53 -1.86 14.83
CA ILE A 351 6.70 -2.16 13.99
C ILE A 351 8.01 -1.66 14.64
N ARG A 352 8.01 -0.43 15.18
CA ARG A 352 9.21 0.10 15.84
C ARG A 352 9.62 -0.76 17.05
N THR A 353 8.63 -1.18 17.83
CA THR A 353 8.84 -2.02 18.99
C THR A 353 9.34 -3.41 18.60
N ALA A 354 8.72 -4.03 17.59
CA ALA A 354 9.16 -5.33 17.06
C ALA A 354 10.62 -5.31 16.58
N LEU A 355 10.99 -4.27 15.79
CA LEU A 355 12.37 -4.10 15.30
C LEU A 355 13.39 -3.91 16.44
N LYS A 356 13.04 -3.13 17.49
CA LYS A 356 13.90 -2.96 18.67
C LYS A 356 14.08 -4.26 19.43
N ILE A 357 12.99 -5.00 19.67
CA ILE A 357 13.04 -6.29 20.34
C ILE A 357 13.90 -7.27 19.54
N ALA A 358 13.71 -7.34 18.21
CA ALA A 358 14.53 -8.18 17.33
C ALA A 358 16.02 -7.82 17.45
N ALA A 359 16.38 -6.54 17.32
CA ALA A 359 17.77 -6.07 17.46
C ALA A 359 18.35 -6.37 18.85
N THR A 360 17.57 -6.15 19.92
CA THR A 360 18.01 -6.46 21.29
C THR A 360 18.23 -7.97 21.53
N ARG A 361 17.47 -8.82 20.82
CA ARG A 361 17.67 -10.28 20.81
C ARG A 361 18.91 -10.72 20.02
N GLY A 362 19.59 -9.80 19.34
CA GLY A 362 20.78 -10.09 18.52
C GLY A 362 20.46 -10.38 17.05
N VAL A 363 19.23 -10.17 16.59
CA VAL A 363 18.82 -10.29 15.18
C VAL A 363 19.47 -9.15 14.37
N ASP A 364 20.08 -9.46 13.23
CA ASP A 364 20.67 -8.46 12.31
C ASP A 364 19.56 -7.71 11.56
N VAL A 365 19.13 -6.57 12.08
CA VAL A 365 18.09 -5.74 11.49
C VAL A 365 18.69 -4.69 10.57
N ARG A 366 18.29 -4.73 9.29
CA ARG A 366 18.73 -3.77 8.24
C ARG A 366 17.53 -3.09 7.60
N VAL A 367 17.60 -1.77 7.48
CA VAL A 367 16.59 -0.95 6.81
C VAL A 367 17.26 -0.19 5.67
N MET A 368 16.85 -0.47 4.44
CA MET A 368 17.32 0.21 3.24
C MET A 368 16.23 1.17 2.74
N VAL A 369 16.60 2.42 2.53
CA VAL A 369 15.73 3.49 2.02
C VAL A 369 16.47 4.26 0.92
N PRO A 370 15.78 4.96 0.00
CA PRO A 370 16.46 5.83 -0.96
C PRO A 370 17.11 7.04 -0.25
N GLU A 371 18.27 7.49 -0.75
CA GLU A 371 18.92 8.72 -0.27
C GLU A 371 18.04 9.96 -0.57
N ILE A 372 17.52 10.03 -1.79
CA ILE A 372 16.62 11.11 -2.22
C ILE A 372 15.23 10.53 -2.43
N ASN A 373 14.26 11.10 -1.74
CA ASN A 373 12.86 10.71 -1.84
C ASN A 373 12.12 11.63 -2.83
N ASP A 374 10.99 11.19 -3.36
CA ASP A 374 10.13 11.93 -4.28
C ASP A 374 9.32 13.07 -3.62
N GLY A 375 9.33 13.15 -2.27
CA GLY A 375 8.62 14.17 -1.51
C GLY A 375 9.39 14.70 -0.30
N PHE A 376 9.33 16.02 -0.08
CA PHE A 376 9.95 16.67 1.08
C PHE A 376 9.45 16.08 2.41
N LEU A 377 8.13 15.94 2.58
CA LEU A 377 7.56 15.45 3.84
C LEU A 377 7.94 13.99 4.08
N THR A 378 7.85 13.13 3.07
CA THR A 378 8.20 11.71 3.15
C THR A 378 9.67 11.50 3.48
N GLN A 379 10.56 12.30 2.88
CA GLN A 379 12.00 12.25 3.15
C GLN A 379 12.32 12.57 4.62
N TYR A 380 11.87 13.72 5.11
CA TYR A 380 12.17 14.15 6.47
C TYR A 380 11.40 13.34 7.53
N ALA A 381 10.19 12.86 7.23
CA ALA A 381 9.47 11.95 8.10
C ALA A 381 10.24 10.63 8.27
N THR A 382 10.67 10.00 7.18
CA THR A 382 11.51 8.79 7.20
C THR A 382 12.76 9.01 8.06
N ARG A 383 13.52 10.08 7.81
CA ARG A 383 14.75 10.41 8.57
C ARG A 383 14.51 10.63 10.06
N SER A 384 13.31 11.10 10.42
CA SER A 384 12.97 11.38 11.83
C SER A 384 12.97 10.14 12.73
N TYR A 385 12.83 8.93 12.14
CA TYR A 385 12.84 7.66 12.86
C TYR A 385 14.25 7.06 13.03
N PHE A 386 15.23 7.49 12.26
CA PHE A 386 16.57 6.88 12.28
C PHE A 386 17.29 7.04 13.61
N SER A 387 17.08 8.15 14.33
CA SER A 387 17.66 8.33 15.67
C SER A 387 17.27 7.21 16.63
N GLU A 388 16.04 6.76 16.54
CA GLU A 388 15.50 5.68 17.37
C GLU A 388 16.09 4.33 16.97
N LEU A 389 16.16 4.04 15.66
CA LEU A 389 16.71 2.79 15.13
C LEU A 389 18.21 2.63 15.43
N LEU A 390 18.99 3.68 15.15
CA LEU A 390 20.44 3.67 15.34
C LEU A 390 20.85 3.49 16.81
N LYS A 391 20.04 3.95 17.77
CA LYS A 391 20.28 3.75 19.21
C LYS A 391 20.20 2.28 19.62
N GLU A 392 19.34 1.53 18.98
CA GLU A 392 19.12 0.10 19.24
C GLU A 392 20.02 -0.80 18.38
N GLY A 393 20.99 -0.23 17.67
CA GLY A 393 21.93 -0.98 16.82
C GLY A 393 21.36 -1.43 15.48
N ILE A 394 20.17 -0.98 15.10
CA ILE A 394 19.58 -1.26 13.80
C ILE A 394 20.36 -0.52 12.72
N LYS A 395 20.73 -1.22 11.65
CA LYS A 395 21.54 -0.68 10.56
C LYS A 395 20.64 -0.02 9.52
N VAL A 396 20.88 1.26 9.23
CA VAL A 396 20.16 2.03 8.20
C VAL A 396 21.09 2.28 7.03
N TYR A 397 20.59 2.03 5.82
CA TYR A 397 21.32 2.14 4.57
C TYR A 397 20.59 3.06 3.60
N HIS A 398 21.33 3.96 2.98
CA HIS A 398 20.85 4.89 1.97
C HIS A 398 21.28 4.43 0.59
N TYR A 399 20.32 4.03 -0.25
CA TYR A 399 20.57 3.64 -1.64
C TYR A 399 20.89 4.86 -2.49
N GLN A 400 22.06 4.86 -3.17
CA GLN A 400 22.64 6.04 -3.84
C GLN A 400 22.40 6.08 -5.35
N LYS A 401 22.19 4.93 -6.00
CA LYS A 401 22.16 4.84 -7.46
C LYS A 401 20.96 5.51 -8.12
N GLY A 402 19.87 5.71 -7.36
CA GLY A 402 18.64 6.33 -7.87
C GLY A 402 17.50 6.20 -6.87
N PHE A 403 16.25 6.20 -7.36
CA PHE A 403 15.10 6.06 -6.50
C PHE A 403 14.78 4.58 -6.25
N MET A 404 15.05 4.12 -5.01
CA MET A 404 14.69 2.77 -4.57
C MET A 404 13.24 2.77 -4.09
N HIS A 405 12.37 2.02 -4.78
CA HIS A 405 10.93 2.00 -4.53
C HIS A 405 10.39 0.59 -4.25
N GLN A 406 11.25 -0.39 -4.03
CA GLN A 406 10.81 -1.74 -3.71
C GLN A 406 10.17 -1.83 -2.31
N LYS A 407 9.28 -2.79 -2.13
CA LYS A 407 8.62 -3.12 -0.87
C LYS A 407 8.88 -4.59 -0.60
N VAL A 408 10.01 -4.83 0.03
CA VAL A 408 10.53 -6.17 0.30
C VAL A 408 10.91 -6.27 1.78
N MET A 409 10.52 -7.36 2.40
CA MET A 409 10.97 -7.75 3.74
C MET A 409 11.37 -9.22 3.70
N ILE A 410 12.56 -9.54 4.23
CA ILE A 410 13.09 -10.89 4.27
C ILE A 410 13.47 -11.20 5.71
N ALA A 411 13.04 -12.35 6.23
CA ALA A 411 13.36 -12.84 7.54
C ALA A 411 14.09 -14.21 7.44
N ASP A 412 15.29 -14.29 7.98
CA ASP A 412 16.12 -15.50 8.12
C ASP A 412 16.41 -16.28 6.82
N GLY A 413 16.07 -15.73 5.64
CA GLY A 413 16.08 -16.50 4.39
C GLY A 413 15.01 -17.60 4.32
N GLU A 414 14.07 -17.60 5.25
CA GLU A 414 12.99 -18.59 5.35
C GLU A 414 11.61 -18.02 4.95
N LEU A 415 11.42 -16.73 5.17
CA LEU A 415 10.18 -16.02 4.89
C LEU A 415 10.47 -14.70 4.17
N ALA A 416 9.65 -14.35 3.21
CA ALA A 416 9.72 -13.03 2.58
C ALA A 416 8.34 -12.45 2.28
N SER A 417 8.27 -11.13 2.21
CA SER A 417 7.12 -10.37 1.70
C SER A 417 7.54 -9.49 0.54
N VAL A 418 6.78 -9.55 -0.56
CA VAL A 418 6.91 -8.67 -1.73
C VAL A 418 5.53 -8.18 -2.12
N GLY A 419 5.38 -6.89 -2.42
CA GLY A 419 4.06 -6.41 -2.83
C GLY A 419 3.99 -4.90 -3.04
N THR A 420 2.84 -4.35 -2.69
CA THR A 420 2.55 -2.94 -2.90
C THR A 420 2.71 -2.08 -1.66
N ALA A 421 2.67 -2.68 -0.45
CA ALA A 421 2.65 -1.98 0.81
C ALA A 421 4.03 -1.51 1.27
N ASN A 422 4.18 -0.22 1.50
CA ASN A 422 5.35 0.36 2.15
C ASN A 422 5.31 0.09 3.68
N VAL A 423 6.42 0.41 4.35
CA VAL A 423 6.48 0.46 5.82
C VAL A 423 6.09 1.87 6.29
N ASP A 424 4.85 2.27 6.01
CA ASP A 424 4.33 3.59 6.37
C ASP A 424 2.86 3.54 6.85
N MET A 425 2.44 4.58 7.56
CA MET A 425 1.10 4.67 8.14
C MET A 425 0.00 4.68 7.08
N ARG A 426 0.30 5.21 5.90
CA ARG A 426 -0.66 5.27 4.80
C ARG A 426 -0.96 3.88 4.24
N SER A 427 0.07 3.06 4.02
CA SER A 427 -0.09 1.66 3.60
C SER A 427 -0.79 0.81 4.67
N PHE A 428 -0.56 1.13 5.95
CA PHE A 428 -1.16 0.38 7.05
C PHE A 428 -2.64 0.69 7.30
N GLN A 429 -3.11 1.91 6.98
CA GLN A 429 -4.44 2.37 7.41
C GLN A 429 -5.34 2.90 6.30
N LEU A 430 -4.79 3.41 5.20
CA LEU A 430 -5.52 4.18 4.21
C LEU A 430 -5.60 3.54 2.85
N ASN A 431 -4.53 2.91 2.42
CA ASN A 431 -4.46 2.33 1.10
C ASN A 431 -5.04 0.90 1.08
N PHE A 432 -5.64 0.55 -0.05
CA PHE A 432 -5.86 -0.84 -0.42
C PHE A 432 -4.54 -1.36 -0.97
N GLU A 433 -3.97 -2.36 -0.33
CA GLU A 433 -2.68 -2.96 -0.68
C GLU A 433 -2.84 -4.45 -0.96
N VAL A 434 -1.81 -5.05 -1.54
CA VAL A 434 -1.70 -6.50 -1.70
C VAL A 434 -0.24 -6.90 -1.63
N ASN A 435 0.06 -7.88 -0.78
CA ASN A 435 1.39 -8.46 -0.67
C ASN A 435 1.35 -9.97 -0.86
N VAL A 436 2.46 -10.50 -1.34
CA VAL A 436 2.75 -11.92 -1.43
C VAL A 436 3.72 -12.25 -0.29
N PHE A 437 3.31 -13.11 0.61
CA PHE A 437 4.18 -13.76 1.58
C PHE A 437 4.59 -15.12 1.03
N THR A 438 5.87 -15.47 1.19
CA THR A 438 6.38 -16.72 0.63
C THR A 438 7.42 -17.36 1.53
N ALA A 439 7.42 -18.71 1.53
CA ALA A 439 8.48 -19.55 2.08
C ALA A 439 9.22 -20.32 0.95
N ALA A 440 9.02 -19.92 -0.30
CA ALA A 440 9.65 -20.54 -1.46
C ALA A 440 11.14 -20.25 -1.51
N LYS A 441 11.96 -21.29 -1.46
CA LYS A 441 13.42 -21.19 -1.33
C LYS A 441 14.05 -20.37 -2.46
N LYS A 442 13.76 -20.72 -3.72
CA LYS A 442 14.34 -20.06 -4.88
C LYS A 442 13.99 -18.57 -5.00
N PRO A 443 12.70 -18.15 -4.88
CA PRO A 443 12.34 -16.74 -4.82
C PRO A 443 13.02 -15.97 -3.69
N ILE A 444 13.14 -16.55 -2.50
CA ILE A 444 13.79 -15.90 -1.35
C ILE A 444 15.30 -15.74 -1.61
N GLU A 445 15.98 -16.76 -2.13
CA GLU A 445 17.39 -16.67 -2.52
C GLU A 445 17.63 -15.57 -3.58
N GLN A 446 16.72 -15.42 -4.54
CA GLN A 446 16.77 -14.33 -5.52
C GLN A 446 16.59 -12.95 -4.87
N LEU A 447 15.64 -12.82 -3.96
CA LEU A 447 15.42 -11.56 -3.21
C LEU A 447 16.63 -11.21 -2.35
N MET A 448 17.25 -12.18 -1.69
CA MET A 448 18.48 -11.98 -0.91
C MET A 448 19.64 -11.53 -1.79
N ALA A 449 19.84 -12.20 -2.94
CA ALA A 449 20.89 -11.82 -3.90
C ALA A 449 20.68 -10.38 -4.43
N HIS A 450 19.43 -10.02 -4.75
CA HIS A 450 19.09 -8.66 -5.16
C HIS A 450 19.33 -7.63 -4.05
N TYR A 451 18.99 -7.96 -2.81
CA TYR A 451 19.22 -7.09 -1.66
C TYR A 451 20.72 -6.88 -1.42
N GLU A 452 21.52 -7.93 -1.49
CA GLU A 452 22.98 -7.85 -1.36
C GLU A 452 23.65 -7.07 -2.50
N GLU A 453 23.12 -7.16 -3.72
CA GLU A 453 23.55 -6.35 -4.84
C GLU A 453 23.22 -4.87 -4.61
N ASP A 454 21.99 -4.58 -4.16
CA ASP A 454 21.56 -3.22 -3.83
C ASP A 454 22.39 -2.63 -2.68
N MET A 455 22.81 -3.45 -1.71
CA MET A 455 23.71 -3.04 -0.62
C MET A 455 25.05 -2.49 -1.09
N LYS A 456 25.57 -2.93 -2.24
CA LYS A 456 26.83 -2.42 -2.81
C LYS A 456 26.69 -0.97 -3.29
N GLU A 457 25.47 -0.54 -3.58
CA GLU A 457 25.11 0.81 -4.01
C GLU A 457 24.62 1.66 -2.81
N CYS A 458 24.79 1.20 -1.57
CA CYS A 458 24.31 1.86 -0.38
C CYS A 458 25.43 2.47 0.45
N GLU A 459 25.13 3.59 1.08
CA GLU A 459 25.93 4.15 2.17
C GLU A 459 25.26 3.82 3.50
N GLN A 460 26.03 3.19 4.42
CA GLN A 460 25.51 2.93 5.76
C GLN A 460 25.54 4.22 6.58
N MET A 461 24.41 4.57 7.17
CA MET A 461 24.32 5.70 8.06
C MET A 461 25.07 5.46 9.38
N GLY A 462 26.14 6.18 9.55
CA GLY A 462 26.91 6.15 10.81
C GLY A 462 26.19 6.92 11.92
N PRO A 463 26.02 6.33 13.13
CA PRO A 463 25.39 7.01 14.25
C PRO A 463 26.03 8.37 14.57
N VAL A 464 27.37 8.44 14.57
CA VAL A 464 28.12 9.69 14.85
C VAL A 464 27.80 10.77 13.84
N HIS A 465 27.75 10.44 12.55
CA HIS A 465 27.41 11.38 11.49
C HIS A 465 25.97 11.88 11.64
N PHE A 466 25.04 10.99 11.89
CA PHE A 466 23.63 11.32 12.07
C PHE A 466 23.39 12.25 13.28
N TYR A 467 24.05 12.02 14.42
CA TYR A 467 23.88 12.85 15.61
C TYR A 467 24.51 14.24 15.48
N LYS A 468 25.49 14.44 14.58
CA LYS A 468 26.12 15.75 14.30
C LYS A 468 25.29 16.66 13.39
N ARG A 469 24.13 16.20 12.84
CA ARG A 469 23.29 17.03 11.96
C ARG A 469 22.80 18.29 12.67
N GLY A 470 22.78 19.41 11.92
CA GLY A 470 22.44 20.74 12.44
C GLY A 470 20.99 20.86 12.93
N LEU A 471 20.73 21.88 13.73
CA LEU A 471 19.40 22.18 14.28
C LEU A 471 18.34 22.33 13.18
N LYS A 472 18.68 22.92 12.03
CA LYS A 472 17.78 23.13 10.89
C LYS A 472 17.23 21.78 10.35
N GLU A 473 18.08 20.79 10.20
CA GLU A 473 17.67 19.45 9.73
C GLU A 473 16.78 18.76 10.78
N ARG A 474 17.15 18.83 12.05
CA ARG A 474 16.34 18.30 13.16
C ARG A 474 14.94 18.94 13.23
N LEU A 475 14.83 20.24 12.97
CA LEU A 475 13.53 20.94 12.92
C LEU A 475 12.68 20.48 11.74
N LYS A 476 13.27 20.28 10.55
CA LYS A 476 12.55 19.74 9.38
C LYS A 476 12.05 18.31 9.65
N GLU A 477 12.88 17.45 10.23
CA GLU A 477 12.51 16.09 10.63
C GLU A 477 11.36 16.09 11.65
N SER A 478 11.47 16.93 12.70
CA SER A 478 10.43 17.06 13.72
C SER A 478 9.12 17.61 13.15
N PHE A 479 9.21 18.59 12.25
CA PHE A 479 8.04 19.12 11.56
C PHE A 479 7.37 18.04 10.68
N ALA A 480 8.15 17.35 9.84
CA ALA A 480 7.61 16.29 8.98
C ALA A 480 7.00 15.15 9.79
N ARG A 481 7.56 14.82 10.96
CA ARG A 481 7.03 13.79 11.87
C ARG A 481 5.61 14.10 12.37
N LEU A 482 5.20 15.35 12.44
CA LEU A 482 3.82 15.71 12.81
C LEU A 482 2.79 15.18 11.79
N PHE A 483 3.22 14.96 10.55
CA PHE A 483 2.37 14.44 9.47
C PHE A 483 2.47 12.94 9.29
N SER A 484 3.23 12.23 10.13
CA SER A 484 3.41 10.76 10.03
C SER A 484 2.10 9.99 9.99
N GLY A 485 1.05 10.47 10.64
CA GLY A 485 -0.26 9.80 10.65
C GLY A 485 -1.03 9.82 9.32
N VAL A 486 -0.54 10.56 8.31
CA VAL A 486 -1.18 10.69 6.98
C VAL A 486 -0.22 10.37 5.82
N LEU A 487 1.05 10.08 6.14
CA LEU A 487 2.12 9.67 5.24
C LEU A 487 2.23 8.15 5.15
#